data_23dfc79490a5cbff27ed6c7c903c272b
#
_entry.id   23dfc79490a5cbff27ed6c7c903c272b
#
_cell.length_a   1.000
_cell.length_b   1.000
_cell.length_c   1.000
_cell.angle_alpha   90.00
_cell.angle_beta   90.00
_cell.angle_gamma   90.00
#
_symmetry.space_group_name_H-M   'P 1'
#
loop_
_entity.id
_entity.type
_entity.pdbx_description
1 polymer ?
#
loop_
_entity_poly.entity_id
_entity_poly.type
_entity_poly.pdbx_seq_one_letter_code
_entity_poly.pdbx_strand_id
1 'polypeptide(L)'
;MIAALDTIPEHHRILLMSSVPVIGPRLSLVEAILHLMPSAQKYEDDLRDQWQSRWHRKEWCRFLETIEDVVVKRGYDMTLLSGEIHVATRGTFETHGKSIHQLVASGISHTAPPVAFARALGLLAWIGDNPLPGRPTKLKPLPGRIGTYCAARNYLTLDRKGENWRANWHLENIGWTPDLTI
;
A
#
# COMPACT_ATOMS: atom_id res chain seq x y z
N MET A 1 -3.49 -19.87 6.51
CA MET A 1 -3.52 -18.53 7.13
C MET A 1 -4.67 -18.40 8.12
N ILE A 2 -5.92 -18.63 7.74
CA ILE A 2 -7.08 -18.42 8.64
C ILE A 2 -7.04 -19.29 9.90
N ALA A 3 -6.66 -20.57 9.80
CA ALA A 3 -6.56 -21.47 10.95
C ALA A 3 -5.49 -21.03 12.01
N ALA A 4 -4.45 -20.35 11.59
CA ALA A 4 -3.45 -19.83 12.51
C ALA A 4 -3.95 -18.62 13.32
N LEU A 5 -4.99 -17.94 12.84
CA LEU A 5 -5.59 -16.79 13.54
C LEU A 5 -6.48 -17.21 14.70
N ASP A 6 -6.95 -18.45 14.72
CA ASP A 6 -7.83 -18.97 15.79
C ASP A 6 -7.10 -19.08 17.14
N THR A 7 -5.78 -19.07 17.13
CA THR A 7 -4.91 -19.13 18.33
C THR A 7 -4.46 -17.76 18.83
N ILE A 8 -4.75 -16.69 18.10
CA ILE A 8 -4.35 -15.33 18.47
C ILE A 8 -5.43 -14.74 19.39
N PRO A 9 -5.07 -14.17 20.55
CA PRO A 9 -6.04 -13.50 21.42
C PRO A 9 -6.72 -12.34 20.70
N GLU A 10 -7.99 -12.08 21.01
CA GLU A 10 -8.74 -10.93 20.50
C GLU A 10 -8.01 -9.62 20.77
N HIS A 11 -8.24 -8.62 19.94
CA HIS A 11 -7.64 -7.28 20.03
C HIS A 11 -6.14 -7.18 19.75
N HIS A 12 -5.52 -8.23 19.19
CA HIS A 12 -4.15 -8.12 18.69
C HIS A 12 -4.11 -7.47 17.30
N ARG A 13 -3.05 -6.73 17.03
CA ARG A 13 -2.78 -6.20 15.70
C ARG A 13 -2.05 -7.25 14.85
N ILE A 14 -2.58 -7.49 13.68
CA ILE A 14 -1.97 -8.36 12.68
C ILE A 14 -1.11 -7.51 11.74
N LEU A 15 0.17 -7.85 11.62
CA LEU A 15 1.06 -7.31 10.60
C LEU A 15 1.11 -8.32 9.45
N LEU A 16 0.43 -8.01 8.36
CA LEU A 16 0.40 -8.88 7.18
C LEU A 16 1.42 -8.39 6.16
N MET A 17 2.43 -9.21 5.89
CA MET A 17 3.48 -8.90 4.92
C MET A 17 3.10 -9.45 3.54
N SER A 18 3.20 -8.59 2.55
CA SER A 18 3.02 -8.92 1.13
C SER A 18 4.24 -8.40 0.34
N SER A 19 4.79 -9.20 -0.57
CA SER A 19 5.89 -8.74 -1.43
C SER A 19 5.47 -7.52 -2.23
N VAL A 20 4.31 -7.56 -2.87
CA VAL A 20 3.76 -6.45 -3.65
C VAL A 20 2.67 -5.69 -2.88
N PRO A 21 2.47 -4.39 -3.14
CA PRO A 21 1.41 -3.61 -2.50
C PRO A 21 0.02 -4.14 -2.81
N VAL A 22 -0.76 -4.38 -1.76
CA VAL A 22 -2.16 -4.80 -1.86
C VAL A 22 -3.07 -3.65 -2.30
N ILE A 23 -2.72 -2.42 -1.90
CA ILE A 23 -3.43 -1.20 -2.29
C ILE A 23 -2.52 -0.41 -3.23
N GLY A 24 -2.98 -0.19 -4.44
CA GLY A 24 -2.27 0.52 -5.49
C GLY A 24 -3.20 1.43 -6.31
N PRO A 25 -2.67 2.13 -7.29
CA PRO A 25 -3.46 2.92 -8.21
C PRO A 25 -4.28 1.99 -9.11
N ARG A 26 -5.33 2.51 -9.71
CA ARG A 26 -6.12 1.77 -10.70
C ARG A 26 -5.30 1.51 -11.96
N LEU A 27 -4.73 0.32 -12.08
CA LEU A 27 -3.76 -0.02 -13.12
C LEU A 27 -4.33 0.07 -14.55
N SER A 28 -5.62 -0.15 -14.74
CA SER A 28 -6.25 0.04 -16.07
C SER A 28 -6.08 1.46 -16.63
N LEU A 29 -5.92 2.47 -15.78
CA LEU A 29 -5.60 3.84 -16.19
C LEU A 29 -4.11 4.03 -16.39
N VAL A 30 -3.29 3.39 -15.56
CA VAL A 30 -1.83 3.42 -15.66
C VAL A 30 -1.38 2.77 -16.96
N GLU A 31 -1.90 1.60 -17.28
CA GLU A 31 -1.65 0.88 -18.54
C GLU A 31 -1.99 1.76 -19.76
N ALA A 32 -3.16 2.43 -19.74
CA ALA A 32 -3.57 3.32 -20.82
C ALA A 32 -2.61 4.50 -21.03
N ILE A 33 -2.01 5.03 -19.95
CA ILE A 33 -1.05 6.14 -20.04
C ILE A 33 0.33 5.64 -20.43
N LEU A 34 0.77 4.48 -19.94
CA LEU A 34 2.06 3.90 -20.30
C LEU A 34 2.14 3.55 -21.80
N HIS A 35 1.04 3.11 -22.40
CA HIS A 35 0.98 2.93 -23.87
C HIS A 35 1.24 4.21 -24.66
N LEU A 36 1.04 5.38 -24.06
CA LEU A 36 1.36 6.68 -24.68
C LEU A 36 2.81 7.12 -24.45
N MET A 37 3.56 6.41 -23.59
CA MET A 37 4.94 6.74 -23.21
C MET A 37 5.91 5.59 -23.51
N PRO A 38 6.53 5.53 -24.71
CA PRO A 38 7.41 4.41 -25.09
C PRO A 38 8.59 4.15 -24.16
N SER A 39 9.06 5.18 -23.44
CA SER A 39 10.16 5.06 -22.47
C SER A 39 9.75 4.39 -21.14
N ALA A 40 8.48 4.17 -20.92
CA ALA A 40 7.92 3.61 -19.70
C ALA A 40 7.63 2.10 -19.80
N GLN A 41 7.86 1.47 -20.97
CA GLN A 41 7.63 0.03 -21.18
C GLN A 41 8.39 -0.86 -20.18
N LYS A 42 9.55 -0.43 -19.71
CA LYS A 42 10.33 -1.16 -18.71
C LYS A 42 9.56 -1.35 -17.38
N TYR A 43 8.61 -0.48 -17.07
CA TYR A 43 7.79 -0.55 -15.84
C TYR A 43 6.45 -1.24 -16.07
N GLU A 44 6.11 -1.58 -17.32
CA GLU A 44 4.83 -2.21 -17.64
C GLU A 44 4.76 -3.64 -17.10
N ASP A 45 5.85 -4.40 -17.19
CA ASP A 45 5.90 -5.77 -16.68
C ASP A 45 5.78 -5.80 -15.16
N ASP A 46 6.46 -4.90 -14.44
CA ASP A 46 6.36 -4.78 -12.98
C ASP A 46 4.93 -4.41 -12.53
N LEU A 47 4.17 -3.69 -13.36
CA LEU A 47 2.80 -3.32 -13.06
C LEU A 47 1.79 -4.45 -13.33
N ARG A 48 2.07 -5.33 -14.27
CA ARG A 48 1.18 -6.47 -14.59
C ARG A 48 1.10 -7.48 -13.46
N ASP A 49 2.17 -7.62 -12.69
CA ASP A 49 2.25 -8.57 -11.57
C ASP A 49 1.59 -8.05 -10.30
N GLN A 50 1.03 -6.84 -10.34
CA GLN A 50 0.35 -6.26 -9.17
C GLN A 50 -1.10 -6.73 -9.01
N TRP A 51 -1.56 -6.77 -7.77
CA TRP A 51 -2.92 -7.17 -7.39
C TRP A 51 -4.03 -6.43 -8.16
N GLN A 52 -3.82 -5.15 -8.50
CA GLN A 52 -4.80 -4.30 -9.16
C GLN A 52 -4.88 -4.53 -10.67
N SER A 53 -4.01 -5.37 -11.22
CA SER A 53 -4.05 -5.71 -12.65
C SER A 53 -5.36 -6.41 -13.01
N ARG A 54 -5.76 -6.32 -14.28
CA ARG A 54 -7.01 -6.96 -14.77
C ARG A 54 -7.00 -8.48 -14.55
N TRP A 55 -5.82 -9.09 -14.63
CA TRP A 55 -5.62 -10.53 -14.50
C TRP A 55 -5.85 -11.03 -13.08
N HIS A 56 -5.44 -10.25 -12.06
CA HIS A 56 -5.51 -10.64 -10.65
C HIS A 56 -6.71 -10.06 -9.91
N ARG A 57 -7.53 -9.23 -10.59
CA ARG A 57 -8.61 -8.47 -9.92
C ARG A 57 -9.60 -9.35 -9.14
N LYS A 58 -9.97 -10.52 -9.66
CA LYS A 58 -10.90 -11.42 -8.95
C LYS A 58 -10.29 -11.98 -7.67
N GLU A 59 -9.02 -12.38 -7.73
CA GLU A 59 -8.29 -12.89 -6.57
C GLU A 59 -8.02 -11.77 -5.57
N TRP A 60 -7.69 -10.59 -6.04
CA TRP A 60 -7.54 -9.42 -5.22
C TRP A 60 -8.83 -9.08 -4.44
N CYS A 61 -9.98 -9.07 -5.08
CA CYS A 61 -11.26 -8.87 -4.39
C CYS A 61 -11.51 -9.94 -3.32
N ARG A 62 -11.30 -11.22 -3.63
CA ARG A 62 -11.41 -12.31 -2.65
C ARG A 62 -10.46 -12.15 -1.47
N PHE A 63 -9.24 -11.71 -1.76
CA PHE A 63 -8.26 -11.44 -0.71
C PHE A 63 -8.71 -10.29 0.19
N LEU A 64 -9.21 -9.18 -0.38
CA LEU A 64 -9.75 -8.05 0.39
C LEU A 64 -10.97 -8.46 1.23
N GLU A 65 -11.88 -9.28 0.71
CA GLU A 65 -12.99 -9.86 1.48
C GLU A 65 -12.47 -10.69 2.65
N THR A 66 -11.46 -11.51 2.42
CA THR A 66 -10.86 -12.36 3.46
C THR A 66 -10.24 -11.53 4.59
N ILE A 67 -9.48 -10.50 4.28
CA ILE A 67 -8.87 -9.65 5.32
C ILE A 67 -9.91 -8.78 6.03
N GLU A 68 -10.97 -8.35 5.33
CA GLU A 68 -12.09 -7.67 5.97
C GLU A 68 -12.80 -8.59 6.96
N ASP A 69 -13.07 -9.82 6.60
CA ASP A 69 -13.69 -10.81 7.50
C ASP A 69 -12.86 -11.01 8.78
N VAL A 70 -11.55 -11.08 8.66
CA VAL A 70 -10.64 -11.17 9.81
C VAL A 70 -10.73 -9.94 10.70
N VAL A 71 -10.75 -8.75 10.12
CA VAL A 71 -10.78 -7.48 10.87
C VAL A 71 -12.15 -7.24 11.51
N VAL A 72 -13.22 -7.46 10.75
CA VAL A 72 -14.58 -7.13 11.21
C VAL A 72 -15.16 -8.24 12.10
N LYS A 73 -15.09 -9.50 11.66
CA LYS A 73 -15.73 -10.61 12.40
C LYS A 73 -14.95 -11.03 13.63
N ARG A 74 -13.60 -10.90 13.61
CA ARG A 74 -12.74 -11.31 14.73
C ARG A 74 -12.21 -10.12 15.56
N GLY A 75 -12.54 -8.88 15.18
CA GLY A 75 -12.19 -7.68 15.94
C GLY A 75 -10.71 -7.27 15.86
N TYR A 76 -9.87 -7.93 15.05
CA TYR A 76 -8.45 -7.59 14.93
C TYR A 76 -8.23 -6.24 14.25
N ASP A 77 -7.16 -5.56 14.66
CA ASP A 77 -6.58 -4.49 13.86
C ASP A 77 -5.56 -5.09 12.89
N MET A 78 -5.49 -4.56 11.68
CA MET A 78 -4.56 -5.06 10.67
C MET A 78 -3.79 -3.93 10.01
N THR A 79 -2.52 -4.18 9.75
CA THR A 79 -1.65 -3.32 8.96
C THR A 79 -0.95 -4.16 7.90
N LEU A 80 -1.04 -3.74 6.65
CA LEU A 80 -0.36 -4.35 5.52
C LEU A 80 1.01 -3.72 5.36
N LEU A 81 2.05 -4.54 5.28
CA LEU A 81 3.41 -4.10 5.01
C LEU A 81 3.85 -4.65 3.66
N SER A 82 4.36 -3.79 2.79
CA SER A 82 4.75 -4.20 1.44
C SER A 82 6.03 -3.51 0.99
N GLY A 83 6.67 -4.10 -0.01
CA GLY A 83 7.86 -3.57 -0.68
C GLY A 83 7.72 -3.54 -2.20
N GLU A 84 8.78 -3.90 -2.92
CA GLU A 84 8.89 -4.19 -4.37
C GLU A 84 8.89 -2.97 -5.30
N ILE A 85 8.00 -2.03 -5.16
CA ILE A 85 7.73 -0.95 -6.14
C ILE A 85 8.74 0.20 -6.15
N HIS A 86 9.85 0.09 -5.43
CA HIS A 86 10.95 1.06 -5.37
C HIS A 86 10.58 2.50 -5.01
N VAL A 87 9.43 2.70 -4.38
CA VAL A 87 8.95 3.99 -3.86
C VAL A 87 8.38 3.81 -2.46
N ALA A 88 8.37 4.88 -1.67
CA ALA A 88 7.59 4.94 -0.44
C ALA A 88 6.18 5.42 -0.75
N THR A 89 5.18 4.78 -0.16
CA THR A 89 3.78 5.18 -0.25
C THR A 89 2.97 4.60 0.91
N ARG A 90 1.74 5.07 1.07
CA ARG A 90 0.77 4.50 2.00
C ARG A 90 -0.64 4.54 1.46
N GLY A 91 -1.48 3.68 1.99
CA GLY A 91 -2.88 3.64 1.62
C GLY A 91 -3.79 3.14 2.74
N THR A 92 -5.07 3.16 2.49
CA THR A 92 -6.09 2.57 3.36
C THR A 92 -7.09 1.77 2.53
N PHE A 93 -7.55 0.68 3.09
CA PHE A 93 -8.73 -0.04 2.66
C PHE A 93 -9.80 0.17 3.74
N GLU A 94 -10.90 0.81 3.35
CA GLU A 94 -12.01 1.09 4.25
C GLU A 94 -12.96 -0.10 4.27
N THR A 95 -13.13 -0.68 5.45
CA THR A 95 -14.06 -1.79 5.69
C THR A 95 -15.31 -1.33 6.42
N HIS A 96 -16.21 -2.23 6.75
CA HIS A 96 -17.35 -1.93 7.61
C HIS A 96 -16.90 -1.64 9.06
N GLY A 97 -16.59 -0.39 9.34
CA GLY A 97 -16.27 0.12 10.67
C GLY A 97 -14.79 0.22 11.05
N LYS A 98 -13.88 -0.27 10.21
CA LYS A 98 -12.42 -0.15 10.44
C LYS A 98 -11.68 0.21 9.15
N SER A 99 -10.55 0.91 9.31
CA SER A 99 -9.60 1.16 8.22
C SER A 99 -8.40 0.24 8.37
N ILE A 100 -8.08 -0.49 7.33
CA ILE A 100 -6.84 -1.27 7.21
C ILE A 100 -5.78 -0.39 6.57
N HIS A 101 -4.69 -0.13 7.28
CA HIS A 101 -3.57 0.65 6.76
C HIS A 101 -2.62 -0.21 5.95
N GLN A 102 -2.16 0.30 4.82
CA GLN A 102 -1.01 -0.21 4.09
C GLN A 102 0.15 0.76 4.17
N LEU A 103 1.31 0.23 4.49
CA LEU A 103 2.57 0.97 4.55
C LEU A 103 3.56 0.29 3.59
N VAL A 104 4.08 1.05 2.66
CA VAL A 104 5.02 0.55 1.65
C VAL A 104 6.36 1.23 1.83
N ALA A 105 7.40 0.41 1.97
CA ALA A 105 8.78 0.86 1.97
C ALA A 105 9.60 -0.11 1.14
N SER A 106 10.33 0.41 0.18
CA SER A 106 11.11 -0.43 -0.71
C SER A 106 12.28 0.32 -1.31
N GLY A 107 13.31 -0.43 -1.70
CA GLY A 107 14.41 0.15 -2.43
C GLY A 107 15.53 0.73 -1.56
N ILE A 108 15.97 0.03 -0.51
CA ILE A 108 17.16 0.41 0.25
C ILE A 108 18.40 0.38 -0.64
N SER A 109 18.57 -0.66 -1.45
CA SER A 109 19.74 -0.86 -2.32
C SER A 109 19.49 -0.51 -3.79
N HIS A 110 18.23 -0.56 -4.22
CA HIS A 110 17.85 -0.27 -5.60
C HIS A 110 17.78 1.23 -5.87
N THR A 111 18.17 1.64 -7.07
CA THR A 111 18.06 3.03 -7.51
C THR A 111 16.59 3.45 -7.55
N ALA A 112 16.28 4.60 -6.96
CA ALA A 112 14.93 5.14 -6.99
C ALA A 112 14.50 5.48 -8.44
N PRO A 113 13.23 5.27 -8.79
CA PRO A 113 12.71 5.66 -10.09
C PRO A 113 12.73 7.19 -10.27
N PRO A 114 12.57 7.70 -11.49
CA PRO A 114 12.49 9.14 -11.74
C PRO A 114 11.34 9.80 -10.94
N VAL A 115 11.59 10.98 -10.38
CA VAL A 115 10.58 11.75 -9.62
C VAL A 115 9.33 12.03 -10.45
N ALA A 116 9.48 12.24 -11.77
CA ALA A 116 8.36 12.44 -12.68
C ALA A 116 7.42 11.23 -12.72
N PHE A 117 7.96 10.01 -12.65
CA PHE A 117 7.19 8.77 -12.58
C PHE A 117 6.37 8.70 -11.26
N ALA A 118 6.99 8.98 -10.12
CA ALA A 118 6.29 8.99 -8.84
C ALA A 118 5.17 10.05 -8.79
N ARG A 119 5.39 11.23 -9.40
CA ARG A 119 4.36 12.26 -9.53
C ARG A 119 3.20 11.82 -10.42
N ALA A 120 3.48 11.20 -11.56
CA ALA A 120 2.46 10.67 -12.44
C ALA A 120 1.60 9.60 -11.74
N LEU A 121 2.23 8.66 -11.04
CA LEU A 121 1.52 7.68 -10.19
C LEU A 121 0.68 8.37 -9.11
N GLY A 122 1.20 9.43 -8.50
CA GLY A 122 0.48 10.20 -7.48
C GLY A 122 -0.79 10.87 -8.01
N LEU A 123 -0.76 11.39 -9.24
CA LEU A 123 -1.95 11.95 -9.90
C LEU A 123 -3.00 10.86 -10.18
N LEU A 124 -2.57 9.69 -10.66
CA LEU A 124 -3.47 8.56 -10.90
C LEU A 124 -4.07 7.99 -9.62
N ALA A 125 -3.29 8.00 -8.55
CA ALA A 125 -3.70 7.52 -7.24
C ALA A 125 -4.87 8.32 -6.63
N TRP A 126 -5.05 9.57 -7.07
CA TRP A 126 -6.13 10.43 -6.58
C TRP A 126 -7.53 9.91 -6.93
N ILE A 127 -7.64 9.15 -8.03
CA ILE A 127 -8.92 8.58 -8.47
C ILE A 127 -9.43 7.49 -7.52
N GLY A 128 -8.51 6.80 -6.82
CA GLY A 128 -8.85 5.67 -5.96
C GLY A 128 -9.41 4.46 -6.73
N ASP A 129 -9.74 3.42 -6.01
CA ASP A 129 -10.47 2.26 -6.55
C ASP A 129 -11.56 1.83 -5.53
N ASN A 130 -12.61 1.21 -6.04
CA ASN A 130 -13.67 0.65 -5.22
C ASN A 130 -13.83 -0.84 -5.58
N PRO A 131 -12.89 -1.68 -5.15
CA PRO A 131 -12.83 -3.10 -5.54
C PRO A 131 -14.04 -3.89 -5.06
N LEU A 132 -14.57 -3.51 -3.91
CA LEU A 132 -15.77 -4.09 -3.32
C LEU A 132 -16.82 -2.98 -3.12
N PRO A 133 -18.11 -3.25 -3.34
CA PRO A 133 -19.15 -2.26 -3.22
C PRO A 133 -19.14 -1.54 -1.86
N GLY A 134 -18.97 -0.22 -1.87
CA GLY A 134 -18.93 0.60 -0.65
C GLY A 134 -17.65 0.49 0.17
N ARG A 135 -16.61 -0.16 -0.34
CA ARG A 135 -15.33 -0.39 0.36
C ARG A 135 -14.17 0.12 -0.48
N PRO A 136 -13.92 1.42 -0.47
CA PRO A 136 -12.87 2.01 -1.29
C PRO A 136 -11.47 1.70 -0.76
N THR A 137 -10.54 1.57 -1.71
CA THR A 137 -9.11 1.68 -1.45
C THR A 137 -8.63 3.07 -1.83
N LYS A 138 -7.80 3.68 -0.99
CA LYS A 138 -7.28 5.03 -1.21
C LYS A 138 -5.80 5.08 -0.89
N LEU A 139 -5.03 5.61 -1.80
CA LEU A 139 -3.67 6.03 -1.52
C LEU A 139 -3.68 7.41 -0.86
N LYS A 140 -2.84 7.61 0.13
CA LYS A 140 -2.80 8.84 0.93
C LYS A 140 -1.39 9.44 0.90
N PRO A 141 -1.26 10.76 0.99
CA PRO A 141 0.05 11.40 1.09
C PRO A 141 0.84 10.88 2.29
N LEU A 142 2.16 10.72 2.11
CA LEU A 142 3.08 10.47 3.23
C LEU A 142 3.05 11.64 4.22
N PRO A 143 3.31 11.40 5.49
CA PRO A 143 3.43 12.47 6.47
C PRO A 143 4.50 13.50 6.06
N GLY A 144 4.31 14.79 6.41
CA GLY A 144 5.28 15.83 6.08
C GLY A 144 5.10 16.49 4.70
N ARG A 145 3.94 16.34 4.05
CA ARG A 145 3.63 16.94 2.74
C ARG A 145 4.51 16.46 1.58
N ILE A 146 5.03 15.24 1.67
CA ILE A 146 5.97 14.66 0.70
C ILE A 146 5.28 14.26 -0.61
N GLY A 147 3.98 14.00 -0.56
CA GLY A 147 3.18 13.48 -1.68
C GLY A 147 2.73 12.05 -1.45
N THR A 148 1.95 11.51 -2.40
CA THR A 148 1.39 10.15 -2.32
C THR A 148 2.45 9.08 -2.58
N TYR A 149 3.39 9.36 -3.49
CA TYR A 149 4.54 8.53 -3.80
C TYR A 149 5.83 9.33 -3.64
N CYS A 150 6.82 8.74 -3.00
CA CYS A 150 8.16 9.30 -2.88
C CYS A 150 9.18 8.40 -3.58
N ALA A 151 9.81 8.93 -4.62
CA ALA A 151 10.90 8.29 -5.36
C ALA A 151 12.23 8.59 -4.65
N ALA A 152 12.49 7.89 -3.56
CA ALA A 152 13.75 7.94 -2.82
C ALA A 152 14.05 6.55 -2.28
N ARG A 153 15.33 6.21 -2.10
CA ARG A 153 15.67 5.04 -1.30
C ARG A 153 15.12 5.22 0.10
N ASN A 154 14.51 4.18 0.63
CA ASN A 154 13.76 4.34 1.87
C ASN A 154 13.66 3.05 2.68
N TYR A 155 13.38 3.22 3.96
CA TYR A 155 12.95 2.17 4.86
C TYR A 155 11.90 2.71 5.84
N LEU A 156 11.14 1.81 6.42
CA LEU A 156 10.07 2.07 7.37
C LEU A 156 10.47 1.57 8.75
N THR A 157 10.20 2.36 9.77
CA THR A 157 10.15 1.85 11.15
C THR A 157 8.72 1.81 11.64
N LEU A 158 8.43 0.78 12.43
CA LEU A 158 7.13 0.57 13.04
C LEU A 158 7.32 0.31 14.53
N ASP A 159 6.91 1.25 15.36
CA ASP A 159 7.09 1.22 16.81
C ASP A 159 5.76 1.16 17.53
N ARG A 160 5.70 0.35 18.59
CA ARG A 160 4.54 0.33 19.49
C ARG A 160 4.80 1.22 20.71
N LYS A 161 3.93 2.20 20.93
CA LYS A 161 3.93 3.03 22.15
C LYS A 161 2.58 2.90 22.87
N GLY A 162 2.56 2.09 23.92
CA GLY A 162 1.31 1.74 24.61
C GLY A 162 0.38 0.95 23.68
N GLU A 163 -0.84 1.45 23.48
CA GLU A 163 -1.83 0.87 22.59
C GLU A 163 -1.69 1.35 21.13
N ASN A 164 -0.97 2.43 20.91
CA ASN A 164 -0.81 3.03 19.58
C ASN A 164 0.42 2.49 18.88
N TRP A 165 0.30 2.30 17.59
CA TRP A 165 1.41 2.02 16.69
C TRP A 165 1.78 3.28 15.92
N ARG A 166 3.07 3.50 15.74
CA ARG A 166 3.62 4.63 15.00
C ARG A 166 4.49 4.12 13.88
N ALA A 167 4.28 4.68 12.71
CA ALA A 167 5.05 4.39 11.52
C ALA A 167 5.72 5.68 11.02
N ASN A 168 6.98 5.59 10.65
CA ASN A 168 7.67 6.65 9.94
C ASN A 168 8.68 6.10 8.94
N TRP A 169 8.91 6.86 7.88
CA TRP A 169 9.84 6.51 6.82
C TRP A 169 11.09 7.33 6.96
N HIS A 170 12.22 6.69 6.77
CA HIS A 170 13.46 7.39 6.45
C HIS A 170 13.62 7.42 4.93
N LEU A 171 13.68 8.61 4.37
CA LEU A 171 13.76 8.87 2.93
C LEU A 171 15.14 9.46 2.63
N GLU A 172 15.85 8.88 1.64
CA GLU A 172 17.15 9.38 1.23
C GLU A 172 17.07 10.86 0.81
N ASN A 173 18.02 11.66 1.28
CA ASN A 173 18.11 13.12 1.04
C ASN A 173 16.94 13.97 1.59
N ILE A 174 15.97 13.38 2.26
CA ILE A 174 14.84 14.08 2.88
C ILE A 174 14.87 13.91 4.41
N GLY A 175 15.28 12.72 4.89
CA GLY A 175 15.29 12.37 6.30
C GLY A 175 14.01 11.68 6.76
N TRP A 176 13.73 11.76 8.06
CA TRP A 176 12.57 11.13 8.68
C TRP A 176 11.27 11.88 8.40
N THR A 177 10.24 11.15 8.06
CA THR A 177 8.87 11.70 8.05
C THR A 177 8.38 11.92 9.48
N PRO A 178 7.41 12.81 9.72
CA PRO A 178 6.65 12.81 10.96
C PRO A 178 6.00 11.44 11.24
N ASP A 179 5.75 11.16 12.51
CA ASP A 179 5.07 9.93 12.93
C ASP A 179 3.66 9.86 12.36
N LEU A 180 3.29 8.71 11.83
CA LEU A 180 1.94 8.34 11.47
C LEU A 180 1.39 7.39 12.56
N THR A 181 0.38 7.82 13.27
CA THR A 181 -0.36 6.92 14.18
C THR A 181 -1.33 6.05 13.38
N ILE A 182 -1.32 4.75 13.64
CA ILE A 182 -2.15 3.73 12.99
C ILE A 182 -2.80 2.82 14.02
#